data_6b925f560f8f7ed04bc92d6df5aaeed4
#
_entry.id   6b925f560f8f7ed04bc92d6df5aaeed4
#
_cell.length_a   1.000
_cell.length_b   1.000
_cell.length_c   1.000
_cell.angle_alpha   90.00
_cell.angle_beta   90.00
_cell.angle_gamma   90.00
#
_symmetry.space_group_name_H-M   'P 1'
#
loop_
_entity.id
_entity.type
_entity.pdbx_description
1 polymer ?
#
loop_
_entity_poly.entity_id
_entity_poly.type
_entity_poly.pdbx_seq_one_letter_code
_entity_poly.pdbx_strand_id
1 'polypeptide(L)'
;NFSAGVDLKEVFDRPSPIGDEPSEVWRDHLESLLRVSMKMWNHRVPVIAAVDGYALGGAADWVMAADLAIATKNSKFGEPEIQFGAAPPTLMMPWVVGMKKARELLYTGDIIDAEEAQQIGIFNKVVPDEDLMTAAMELAEKMAKIPSSALKITKVTINKVFEMMNFRESLDYNLEAGISMFFLNSEKDIYEVGQLIKHEGLKAFLNKLK
;
A
#
# COMPACT_ATOMS: atom_id res chain seq x y z
N ASN A 1 15.92 0.94 0.57
CA ASN A 1 14.50 0.70 0.90
C ASN A 1 13.61 1.25 -0.21
N PHE A 2 12.51 0.57 -0.49
CA PHE A 2 11.50 1.05 -1.44
C PHE A 2 10.75 2.25 -0.83
N SER A 3 9.97 2.03 0.23
CA SER A 3 9.37 3.10 1.04
C SER A 3 8.76 2.52 2.33
N ALA A 4 8.85 3.26 3.42
CA ALA A 4 8.20 2.91 4.69
C ALA A 4 6.81 3.55 4.87
N GLY A 5 6.24 4.13 3.82
CA GLY A 5 4.94 4.79 3.86
C GLY A 5 5.01 6.29 4.19
N VAL A 6 3.94 6.82 4.75
CA VAL A 6 3.80 8.23 5.12
C VAL A 6 4.74 8.56 6.29
N ASP A 7 5.31 9.78 6.29
CA ASP A 7 6.11 10.25 7.42
C ASP A 7 5.24 10.52 8.64
N LEU A 8 5.25 9.57 9.57
CA LEU A 8 4.45 9.65 10.80
C LEU A 8 4.82 10.86 11.67
N LYS A 9 6.06 11.39 11.58
CA LYS A 9 6.41 12.61 12.30
C LYS A 9 5.62 13.79 11.75
N GLU A 10 5.55 13.91 10.43
CA GLU A 10 4.77 14.97 9.80
C GLU A 10 3.28 14.88 10.16
N VAL A 11 2.74 13.66 10.23
CA VAL A 11 1.35 13.44 10.62
C VAL A 11 1.09 13.83 12.08
N PHE A 12 2.00 13.47 13.02
CA PHE A 12 1.80 13.71 14.46
C PHE A 12 2.36 15.05 14.96
N ASP A 13 3.19 15.75 14.20
CA ASP A 13 3.69 17.09 14.55
C ASP A 13 2.76 18.23 14.09
N ARG A 14 1.57 17.91 13.56
CA ARG A 14 0.56 18.92 13.19
C ARG A 14 0.10 19.70 14.41
N PRO A 15 -0.17 21.00 14.27
CA PRO A 15 -0.56 21.87 15.38
C PRO A 15 -1.94 21.57 15.97
N SER A 16 -2.79 20.86 15.22
CA SER A 16 -4.14 20.48 15.66
C SER A 16 -4.23 18.98 15.89
N PRO A 17 -4.99 18.51 16.90
CA PRO A 17 -5.33 17.10 17.05
C PRO A 17 -5.95 16.55 15.75
N ILE A 18 -5.67 15.28 15.46
CA ILE A 18 -6.37 14.57 14.39
C ILE A 18 -7.86 14.57 14.75
N GLY A 19 -8.70 15.21 13.93
CA GLY A 19 -10.15 15.36 14.19
C GLY A 19 -10.63 16.81 14.30
N ASP A 20 -9.75 17.75 14.67
CA ASP A 20 -10.06 19.18 14.67
C ASP A 20 -9.88 19.83 13.29
N GLU A 21 -9.20 19.13 12.37
CA GLU A 21 -9.05 19.62 11.00
C GLU A 21 -10.32 19.37 10.18
N PRO A 22 -10.65 20.27 9.23
CA PRO A 22 -11.76 20.06 8.31
C PRO A 22 -11.63 18.72 7.57
N SER A 23 -12.76 18.04 7.35
CA SER A 23 -12.80 16.76 6.62
C SER A 23 -12.16 16.84 5.22
N GLU A 24 -12.18 18.01 4.61
CA GLU A 24 -11.57 18.29 3.32
C GLU A 24 -10.06 18.07 3.33
N VAL A 25 -9.37 18.38 4.42
CA VAL A 25 -7.90 18.19 4.53
C VAL A 25 -7.55 16.71 4.51
N TRP A 26 -8.29 15.90 5.24
CA TRP A 26 -8.11 14.43 5.24
C TRP A 26 -8.54 13.81 3.92
N ARG A 27 -9.60 14.30 3.32
CA ARG A 27 -10.04 13.91 1.99
C ARG A 27 -8.94 14.14 0.96
N ASP A 28 -8.41 15.36 0.87
CA ASP A 28 -7.35 15.72 -0.06
C ASP A 28 -6.10 14.84 0.13
N HIS A 29 -5.75 14.54 1.37
CA HIS A 29 -4.62 13.67 1.69
C HIS A 29 -4.85 12.24 1.18
N LEU A 30 -5.94 11.59 1.58
CA LEU A 30 -6.26 10.21 1.18
C LEU A 30 -6.50 10.10 -0.34
N GLU A 31 -7.19 11.07 -0.95
CA GLU A 31 -7.35 11.13 -2.40
C GLU A 31 -6.01 11.25 -3.13
N SER A 32 -5.04 11.95 -2.54
CA SER A 32 -3.71 12.07 -3.13
C SER A 32 -3.00 10.72 -3.23
N LEU A 33 -3.13 9.87 -2.20
CA LEU A 33 -2.57 8.52 -2.16
C LEU A 33 -3.28 7.60 -3.16
N LEU A 34 -4.61 7.59 -3.15
CA LEU A 34 -5.43 6.85 -4.11
C LEU A 34 -5.09 7.26 -5.56
N ARG A 35 -4.93 8.55 -5.81
CA ARG A 35 -4.60 9.09 -7.14
C ARG A 35 -3.28 8.57 -7.68
N VAL A 36 -2.26 8.40 -6.84
CA VAL A 36 -0.96 7.82 -7.25
C VAL A 36 -1.15 6.36 -7.64
N SER A 37 -1.82 5.58 -6.79
CA SER A 37 -2.13 4.17 -7.05
C SER A 37 -2.92 3.99 -8.35
N MET A 38 -3.95 4.83 -8.56
CA MET A 38 -4.77 4.79 -9.77
C MET A 38 -4.04 5.29 -11.03
N LYS A 39 -3.00 6.14 -10.91
CA LYS A 39 -2.14 6.48 -12.05
C LYS A 39 -1.31 5.29 -12.52
N MET A 40 -0.82 4.44 -11.61
CA MET A 40 -0.10 3.21 -11.96
C MET A 40 -1.06 2.18 -12.58
N TRP A 41 -2.21 1.96 -11.95
CA TRP A 41 -3.27 1.09 -12.46
C TRP A 41 -3.69 1.45 -13.88
N ASN A 42 -3.99 2.74 -14.13
CA ASN A 42 -4.44 3.25 -15.43
C ASN A 42 -3.28 3.55 -16.38
N HIS A 43 -2.04 3.28 -16.02
CA HIS A 43 -0.91 3.60 -16.87
C HIS A 43 -1.00 2.85 -18.20
N ARG A 44 -0.62 3.53 -19.28
CA ARG A 44 -0.78 3.06 -20.66
C ARG A 44 -0.04 1.76 -20.97
N VAL A 45 1.06 1.49 -20.29
CA VAL A 45 1.87 0.27 -20.41
C VAL A 45 2.02 -0.36 -19.02
N PRO A 46 2.36 -1.66 -18.92
CA PRO A 46 2.60 -2.29 -17.63
C PRO A 46 3.65 -1.54 -16.81
N VAL A 47 3.42 -1.49 -15.50
CA VAL A 47 4.30 -0.93 -14.48
C VAL A 47 4.88 -2.08 -13.68
N ILE A 48 6.19 -2.08 -13.45
CA ILE A 48 6.89 -3.05 -12.61
C ILE A 48 7.37 -2.35 -11.35
N ALA A 49 6.97 -2.80 -10.18
CA ALA A 49 7.56 -2.40 -8.91
C ALA A 49 8.82 -3.24 -8.65
N ALA A 50 9.97 -2.58 -8.51
CA ALA A 50 11.23 -3.19 -8.09
C ALA A 50 11.46 -2.85 -6.62
N VAL A 51 11.20 -3.81 -5.73
CA VAL A 51 11.13 -3.59 -4.28
C VAL A 51 12.41 -4.05 -3.60
N ASP A 52 13.10 -3.13 -2.94
CA ASP A 52 14.22 -3.41 -2.06
C ASP A 52 13.91 -2.89 -0.66
N GLY A 53 13.99 -3.75 0.35
CA GLY A 53 13.70 -3.41 1.74
C GLY A 53 12.22 -3.19 2.00
N TYR A 54 11.85 -2.14 2.74
CA TYR A 54 10.48 -1.92 3.18
C TYR A 54 9.54 -1.43 2.07
N ALA A 55 8.37 -2.04 1.96
CA ALA A 55 7.19 -1.59 1.23
C ALA A 55 6.00 -1.61 2.19
N LEU A 56 5.83 -0.52 2.96
CA LEU A 56 4.86 -0.45 4.06
C LEU A 56 3.85 0.67 3.83
N GLY A 57 2.62 0.44 4.32
CA GLY A 57 1.56 1.42 4.28
C GLY A 57 1.18 1.82 2.84
N GLY A 58 1.03 3.10 2.56
CA GLY A 58 0.77 3.57 1.21
C GLY A 58 1.77 3.10 0.14
N ALA A 59 2.99 2.70 0.53
CA ALA A 59 3.93 2.07 -0.39
C ALA A 59 3.56 0.62 -0.72
N ALA A 60 2.91 -0.11 0.18
CA ALA A 60 2.33 -1.42 -0.10
C ALA A 60 1.21 -1.29 -1.15
N ASP A 61 0.37 -0.26 -1.04
CA ASP A 61 -0.64 0.06 -2.05
C ASP A 61 -0.02 0.28 -3.44
N TRP A 62 1.11 0.98 -3.52
CA TRP A 62 1.79 1.19 -4.80
C TRP A 62 2.33 -0.10 -5.42
N VAL A 63 2.83 -1.02 -4.58
CA VAL A 63 3.24 -2.35 -5.04
C VAL A 63 2.05 -3.12 -5.60
N MET A 64 0.91 -3.10 -4.90
CA MET A 64 -0.31 -3.78 -5.34
C MET A 64 -0.98 -3.12 -6.54
N ALA A 65 -0.81 -1.81 -6.73
CA ALA A 65 -1.31 -1.06 -7.89
C ALA A 65 -0.46 -1.24 -9.14
N ALA A 66 0.80 -1.64 -9.00
CA ALA A 66 1.66 -2.02 -10.12
C ALA A 66 1.16 -3.31 -10.75
N ASP A 67 1.40 -3.50 -12.05
CA ASP A 67 0.98 -4.72 -12.75
C ASP A 67 1.80 -5.93 -12.33
N LEU A 68 3.06 -5.72 -11.99
CA LEU A 68 4.01 -6.76 -11.60
C LEU A 68 4.93 -6.22 -10.50
N ALA A 69 5.41 -7.10 -9.63
CA ALA A 69 6.35 -6.73 -8.59
C ALA A 69 7.46 -7.78 -8.45
N ILE A 70 8.70 -7.31 -8.39
CA ILE A 70 9.88 -8.12 -8.09
C ILE A 70 10.51 -7.56 -6.81
N ALA A 71 10.86 -8.43 -5.89
CA ALA A 71 11.41 -8.02 -4.60
C ALA A 71 12.77 -8.67 -4.32
N THR A 72 13.56 -8.02 -3.46
CA THR A 72 14.74 -8.64 -2.86
C THR A 72 14.35 -9.57 -1.72
N LYS A 73 15.24 -10.51 -1.34
CA LYS A 73 15.05 -11.40 -0.19
C LYS A 73 14.87 -10.63 1.13
N ASN A 74 15.49 -9.45 1.24
CA ASN A 74 15.41 -8.61 2.43
C ASN A 74 14.14 -7.75 2.48
N SER A 75 13.30 -7.81 1.45
CA SER A 75 12.08 -7.00 1.40
C SER A 75 11.06 -7.43 2.46
N LYS A 76 10.35 -6.44 2.96
CA LYS A 76 9.24 -6.58 3.92
C LYS A 76 8.04 -5.85 3.37
N PHE A 77 6.87 -6.48 3.50
CA PHE A 77 5.62 -5.95 2.99
C PHE A 77 4.56 -5.91 4.10
N GLY A 78 3.73 -4.87 4.14
CA GLY A 78 2.62 -4.80 5.09
C GLY A 78 1.90 -3.47 5.09
N GLU A 79 0.72 -3.46 5.68
CA GLU A 79 -0.12 -2.29 5.94
C GLU A 79 -0.40 -2.19 7.45
N PRO A 80 0.57 -1.67 8.24
CA PRO A 80 0.47 -1.65 9.69
C PRO A 80 -0.42 -0.53 10.24
N GLU A 81 -1.16 0.18 9.40
CA GLU A 81 -1.95 1.36 9.77
C GLU A 81 -2.95 1.10 10.88
N ILE A 82 -3.52 -0.11 10.94
CA ILE A 82 -4.45 -0.51 12.00
C ILE A 82 -3.82 -0.38 13.41
N GLN A 83 -2.51 -0.60 13.51
CA GLN A 83 -1.76 -0.48 14.76
C GLN A 83 -1.63 0.99 15.23
N PHE A 84 -1.87 1.94 14.34
CA PHE A 84 -1.88 3.38 14.60
C PHE A 84 -3.30 3.96 14.66
N GLY A 85 -4.33 3.11 14.63
CA GLY A 85 -5.71 3.55 14.59
C GLY A 85 -6.17 4.07 13.23
N ALA A 86 -5.47 3.72 12.15
CA ALA A 86 -5.82 4.11 10.79
C ALA A 86 -6.22 2.89 9.92
N ALA A 87 -7.03 3.14 8.89
CA ALA A 87 -7.32 2.16 7.85
C ALA A 87 -6.28 2.26 6.72
N PRO A 88 -6.14 1.20 5.89
CA PRO A 88 -5.29 1.28 4.70
C PRO A 88 -5.74 2.43 3.80
N PRO A 89 -4.79 3.21 3.21
CA PRO A 89 -5.12 4.34 2.34
C PRO A 89 -5.93 3.93 1.11
N THR A 90 -5.58 2.79 0.51
CA THR A 90 -6.30 2.19 -0.62
C THR A 90 -6.50 0.71 -0.37
N LEU A 91 -7.73 0.23 -0.34
CA LEU A 91 -8.05 -1.17 -0.01
C LEU A 91 -7.84 -2.09 -1.23
N MET A 92 -6.59 -2.29 -1.65
CA MET A 92 -6.22 -3.16 -2.78
C MET A 92 -5.95 -4.60 -2.38
N MET A 93 -5.53 -4.84 -1.15
CA MET A 93 -5.08 -6.16 -0.69
C MET A 93 -6.10 -7.29 -0.92
N PRO A 94 -7.42 -7.15 -0.65
CA PRO A 94 -8.39 -8.22 -0.90
C PRO A 94 -8.48 -8.67 -2.36
N TRP A 95 -8.13 -7.79 -3.30
CA TRP A 95 -8.13 -8.05 -4.73
C TRP A 95 -6.90 -8.81 -5.19
N VAL A 96 -5.80 -8.71 -4.44
CA VAL A 96 -4.51 -9.35 -4.79
C VAL A 96 -4.37 -10.70 -4.10
N VAL A 97 -4.61 -10.77 -2.77
CA VAL A 97 -4.30 -11.98 -1.97
C VAL A 97 -5.52 -12.79 -1.57
N GLY A 98 -6.71 -12.30 -1.86
CA GLY A 98 -7.97 -12.94 -1.46
C GLY A 98 -8.38 -12.63 -0.01
N MET A 99 -9.66 -12.88 0.29
CA MET A 99 -10.36 -12.38 1.48
C MET A 99 -9.73 -12.81 2.82
N LYS A 100 -9.31 -14.07 2.95
CA LYS A 100 -8.83 -14.58 4.24
C LYS A 100 -7.49 -14.00 4.62
N LYS A 101 -6.55 -13.98 3.67
CA LYS A 101 -5.20 -13.46 3.92
C LYS A 101 -5.21 -11.94 4.06
N ALA A 102 -6.03 -11.24 3.26
CA ALA A 102 -6.23 -9.82 3.42
C ALA A 102 -6.74 -9.46 4.83
N ARG A 103 -7.75 -10.17 5.33
CA ARG A 103 -8.28 -9.94 6.69
C ARG A 103 -7.25 -10.21 7.77
N GLU A 104 -6.47 -11.28 7.64
CA GLU A 104 -5.40 -11.58 8.59
C GLU A 104 -4.42 -10.41 8.67
N LEU A 105 -3.83 -10.01 7.54
CA LEU A 105 -2.83 -8.95 7.50
C LEU A 105 -3.39 -7.57 7.89
N LEU A 106 -4.59 -7.22 7.41
CA LEU A 106 -5.19 -5.91 7.70
C LEU A 106 -5.76 -5.79 9.12
N TYR A 107 -6.12 -6.90 9.77
CA TYR A 107 -6.62 -6.86 11.15
C TYR A 107 -5.50 -6.89 12.19
N THR A 108 -4.36 -7.51 11.85
CA THR A 108 -3.19 -7.58 12.73
C THR A 108 -2.20 -6.45 12.47
N GLY A 109 -2.13 -5.95 11.23
CA GLY A 109 -1.09 -5.04 10.78
C GLY A 109 0.28 -5.72 10.70
N ASP A 110 0.31 -7.04 10.54
CA ASP A 110 1.54 -7.80 10.45
C ASP A 110 2.35 -7.43 9.20
N ILE A 111 3.67 -7.40 9.40
CA ILE A 111 4.64 -7.20 8.33
C ILE A 111 5.22 -8.57 7.99
N ILE A 112 5.03 -9.00 6.74
CA ILE A 112 5.49 -10.28 6.21
C ILE A 112 6.80 -10.14 5.45
N ASP A 113 7.52 -11.24 5.30
CA ASP A 113 8.74 -11.29 4.50
C ASP A 113 8.45 -11.46 3.00
N ALA A 114 9.52 -11.39 2.20
CA ALA A 114 9.43 -11.44 0.76
C ALA A 114 8.92 -12.80 0.24
N GLU A 115 9.31 -13.88 0.90
CA GLU A 115 8.91 -15.24 0.50
C GLU A 115 7.41 -15.45 0.76
N GLU A 116 6.91 -15.05 1.91
CA GLU A 116 5.48 -15.11 2.21
C GLU A 116 4.68 -14.22 1.26
N ALA A 117 5.13 -12.98 1.02
CA ALA A 117 4.50 -12.06 0.08
C ALA A 117 4.46 -12.63 -1.36
N GLN A 118 5.49 -13.37 -1.77
CA GLN A 118 5.49 -14.10 -3.04
C GLN A 118 4.47 -15.25 -3.04
N GLN A 119 4.43 -16.05 -1.98
CA GLN A 119 3.50 -17.18 -1.87
C GLN A 119 2.04 -16.77 -1.97
N ILE A 120 1.69 -15.61 -1.42
CA ILE A 120 0.31 -15.09 -1.45
C ILE A 120 0.00 -14.22 -2.68
N GLY A 121 0.97 -14.04 -3.59
CA GLY A 121 0.77 -13.39 -4.89
C GLY A 121 1.01 -11.89 -4.94
N ILE A 122 1.62 -11.28 -3.91
CA ILE A 122 2.00 -9.86 -3.92
C ILE A 122 3.23 -9.65 -4.78
N PHE A 123 4.27 -10.46 -4.60
CA PHE A 123 5.45 -10.44 -5.46
C PHE A 123 5.41 -11.56 -6.49
N ASN A 124 5.68 -11.24 -7.76
CA ASN A 124 5.80 -12.21 -8.81
C ASN A 124 7.09 -13.04 -8.70
N LYS A 125 8.14 -12.42 -8.15
CA LYS A 125 9.46 -13.05 -8.02
C LYS A 125 10.25 -12.43 -6.87
N VAL A 126 11.00 -13.27 -6.13
CA VAL A 126 12.00 -12.83 -5.15
C VAL A 126 13.39 -13.21 -5.67
N VAL A 127 14.33 -12.28 -5.57
CA VAL A 127 15.70 -12.42 -6.10
C VAL A 127 16.74 -11.97 -5.05
N PRO A 128 18.01 -12.32 -5.19
CA PRO A 128 19.11 -11.69 -4.45
C PRO A 128 19.13 -10.17 -4.65
N ASP A 129 19.64 -9.43 -3.68
CA ASP A 129 19.58 -7.96 -3.68
C ASP A 129 20.28 -7.36 -4.91
N GLU A 130 21.44 -7.93 -5.28
CA GLU A 130 22.23 -7.53 -6.44
C GLU A 130 21.54 -7.76 -7.78
N ASP A 131 20.55 -8.67 -7.83
CA ASP A 131 19.88 -9.07 -9.06
C ASP A 131 18.57 -8.30 -9.32
N LEU A 132 18.12 -7.46 -8.39
CA LEU A 132 16.80 -6.82 -8.46
C LEU A 132 16.57 -6.09 -9.78
N MET A 133 17.45 -5.16 -10.10
CA MET A 133 17.29 -4.34 -11.30
C MET A 133 17.50 -5.15 -12.59
N THR A 134 18.40 -6.11 -12.57
CA THR A 134 18.60 -7.03 -13.70
C THR A 134 17.33 -7.82 -13.97
N ALA A 135 16.72 -8.43 -12.95
CA ALA A 135 15.50 -9.20 -13.10
C ALA A 135 14.31 -8.34 -13.55
N ALA A 136 14.20 -7.10 -13.02
CA ALA A 136 13.15 -6.17 -13.43
C ALA A 136 13.31 -5.74 -14.91
N MET A 137 14.55 -5.46 -15.34
CA MET A 137 14.83 -5.08 -16.73
C MET A 137 14.62 -6.26 -17.71
N GLU A 138 15.05 -7.46 -17.35
CA GLU A 138 14.78 -8.66 -18.15
C GLU A 138 13.28 -8.88 -18.37
N LEU A 139 12.46 -8.69 -17.31
CA LEU A 139 11.00 -8.78 -17.40
C LEU A 139 10.44 -7.67 -18.31
N ALA A 140 10.91 -6.44 -18.16
CA ALA A 140 10.52 -5.32 -19.00
C ALA A 140 10.88 -5.55 -20.47
N GLU A 141 12.10 -6.02 -20.76
CA GLU A 141 12.56 -6.35 -22.10
C GLU A 141 11.77 -7.50 -22.73
N LYS A 142 11.41 -8.51 -21.93
CA LYS A 142 10.53 -9.59 -22.38
C LYS A 142 9.18 -9.06 -22.82
N MET A 143 8.57 -8.14 -22.06
CA MET A 143 7.31 -7.50 -22.43
C MET A 143 7.45 -6.55 -23.61
N ALA A 144 8.58 -5.84 -23.73
CA ALA A 144 8.85 -4.92 -24.83
C ALA A 144 8.93 -5.63 -26.21
N LYS A 145 9.18 -6.93 -26.25
CA LYS A 145 9.14 -7.76 -27.47
C LYS A 145 7.72 -8.05 -27.96
N ILE A 146 6.71 -7.84 -27.10
CA ILE A 146 5.30 -8.06 -27.46
C ILE A 146 4.79 -6.84 -28.24
N PRO A 147 3.99 -7.01 -29.29
CA PRO A 147 3.38 -5.89 -29.98
C PRO A 147 2.64 -4.95 -29.01
N SER A 148 3.00 -3.67 -29.03
CA SER A 148 2.52 -2.66 -28.06
C SER A 148 0.99 -2.58 -28.00
N SER A 149 0.29 -2.78 -29.11
CA SER A 149 -1.18 -2.80 -29.15
C SER A 149 -1.75 -3.99 -28.39
N ALA A 150 -1.15 -5.19 -28.54
CA ALA A 150 -1.59 -6.38 -27.84
C ALA A 150 -1.39 -6.24 -26.32
N LEU A 151 -0.22 -5.74 -25.89
CA LEU A 151 0.06 -5.54 -24.47
C LEU A 151 -0.89 -4.51 -23.82
N LYS A 152 -1.13 -3.39 -24.52
CA LYS A 152 -2.06 -2.35 -24.04
C LYS A 152 -3.50 -2.85 -23.94
N ILE A 153 -4.00 -3.54 -24.97
CA ILE A 153 -5.38 -4.06 -24.92
C ILE A 153 -5.54 -5.12 -23.83
N THR A 154 -4.53 -5.98 -23.62
CA THR A 154 -4.55 -6.97 -22.57
C THR A 154 -4.65 -6.31 -21.19
N LYS A 155 -3.83 -5.29 -20.92
CA LYS A 155 -3.91 -4.54 -19.64
C LYS A 155 -5.28 -3.88 -19.47
N VAL A 156 -5.76 -3.15 -20.46
CA VAL A 156 -7.08 -2.49 -20.41
C VAL A 156 -8.20 -3.49 -20.18
N THR A 157 -8.14 -4.66 -20.81
CA THR A 157 -9.18 -5.69 -20.64
C THR A 157 -9.13 -6.31 -19.26
N ILE A 158 -7.94 -6.61 -18.71
CA ILE A 158 -7.79 -7.10 -17.34
C ILE A 158 -8.35 -6.07 -16.35
N ASN A 159 -7.92 -4.81 -16.44
CA ASN A 159 -8.42 -3.76 -15.56
C ASN A 159 -9.95 -3.63 -15.67
N LYS A 160 -10.51 -3.73 -16.89
CA LYS A 160 -11.96 -3.67 -17.08
C LYS A 160 -12.71 -4.80 -16.37
N VAL A 161 -12.16 -6.02 -16.32
CA VAL A 161 -12.76 -7.13 -15.56
C VAL A 161 -12.87 -6.76 -14.08
N PHE A 162 -11.81 -6.22 -13.48
CA PHE A 162 -11.83 -5.76 -12.09
C PHE A 162 -12.81 -4.60 -11.87
N GLU A 163 -12.88 -3.64 -12.80
CA GLU A 163 -13.87 -2.56 -12.73
C GLU A 163 -15.32 -3.09 -12.79
N MET A 164 -15.60 -4.09 -13.63
CA MET A 164 -16.92 -4.73 -13.68
C MET A 164 -17.28 -5.50 -12.40
N MET A 165 -16.27 -5.85 -11.59
CA MET A 165 -16.44 -6.43 -10.26
C MET A 165 -16.54 -5.38 -9.14
N ASN A 166 -16.76 -4.11 -9.47
CA ASN A 166 -16.85 -2.98 -8.54
C ASN A 166 -15.54 -2.64 -7.81
N PHE A 167 -14.39 -2.85 -8.47
CA PHE A 167 -13.08 -2.52 -7.89
C PHE A 167 -13.00 -1.04 -7.51
N ARG A 168 -13.32 -0.14 -8.44
CA ARG A 168 -13.24 1.31 -8.22
C ARG A 168 -14.18 1.77 -7.13
N GLU A 169 -15.42 1.32 -7.15
CA GLU A 169 -16.43 1.64 -6.14
C GLU A 169 -16.01 1.16 -4.74
N SER A 170 -15.28 0.03 -4.65
CA SER A 170 -14.75 -0.43 -3.36
C SER A 170 -13.64 0.46 -2.83
N LEU A 171 -12.79 1.02 -3.69
CA LEU A 171 -11.75 1.98 -3.29
C LEU A 171 -12.37 3.32 -2.85
N ASP A 172 -13.38 3.82 -3.57
CA ASP A 172 -14.11 5.03 -3.21
C ASP A 172 -14.85 4.84 -1.87
N TYR A 173 -15.47 3.68 -1.64
CA TYR A 173 -16.06 3.34 -0.34
C TYR A 173 -15.03 3.32 0.79
N ASN A 174 -13.85 2.75 0.57
CA ASN A 174 -12.77 2.74 1.55
C ASN A 174 -12.29 4.16 1.87
N LEU A 175 -12.20 5.03 0.88
CA LEU A 175 -11.85 6.44 1.06
C LEU A 175 -12.84 7.14 2.02
N GLU A 176 -14.14 7.02 1.77
CA GLU A 176 -15.18 7.61 2.62
C GLU A 176 -15.19 7.01 4.04
N ALA A 177 -15.00 5.68 4.16
CA ALA A 177 -14.89 5.02 5.44
C ALA A 177 -13.65 5.49 6.22
N GLY A 178 -12.50 5.64 5.54
CA GLY A 178 -11.27 6.15 6.12
C GLY A 178 -11.41 7.58 6.65
N ILE A 179 -12.05 8.47 5.88
CA ILE A 179 -12.36 9.83 6.32
C ILE A 179 -13.26 9.79 7.57
N SER A 180 -14.34 9.00 7.52
CA SER A 180 -15.29 8.87 8.63
C SER A 180 -14.60 8.36 9.91
N MET A 181 -13.64 7.46 9.78
CA MET A 181 -12.92 6.88 10.91
C MET A 181 -12.14 7.95 11.70
N PHE A 182 -11.55 8.96 11.05
CA PHE A 182 -10.85 10.05 11.74
C PHE A 182 -11.77 10.87 12.65
N PHE A 183 -13.08 10.89 12.37
CA PHE A 183 -14.08 11.57 13.22
C PHE A 183 -14.73 10.64 14.25
N LEU A 184 -14.65 9.33 14.06
CA LEU A 184 -15.23 8.32 14.97
C LEU A 184 -14.24 7.86 16.04
N ASN A 185 -12.94 7.85 15.73
CA ASN A 185 -11.93 7.52 16.72
C ASN A 185 -11.92 8.64 17.76
N SER A 186 -12.18 8.25 19.01
CA SER A 186 -12.06 9.20 20.11
C SER A 186 -10.64 9.80 20.06
N GLU A 187 -10.54 11.12 20.18
CA GLU A 187 -9.28 11.87 20.24
C GLU A 187 -8.21 11.20 21.11
N LYS A 188 -8.64 10.35 22.04
CA LYS A 188 -7.81 9.70 23.03
C LYS A 188 -6.88 8.63 22.43
N ASP A 189 -7.40 7.75 21.57
CA ASP A 189 -6.62 6.59 21.11
C ASP A 189 -5.54 6.98 20.10
N ILE A 190 -5.88 7.79 19.11
CA ILE A 190 -4.90 8.28 18.11
C ILE A 190 -3.92 9.27 18.75
N TYR A 191 -4.41 10.14 19.65
CA TYR A 191 -3.58 11.08 20.38
C TYR A 191 -2.56 10.35 21.27
N GLU A 192 -2.99 9.35 22.04
CA GLU A 192 -2.11 8.55 22.90
C GLU A 192 -1.03 7.83 22.06
N VAL A 193 -1.40 7.24 20.92
CA VAL A 193 -0.44 6.64 19.97
C VAL A 193 0.54 7.68 19.46
N GLY A 194 0.07 8.84 19.02
CA GLY A 194 0.91 9.94 18.55
C GLY A 194 1.89 10.43 19.61
N GLN A 195 1.43 10.63 20.85
CA GLN A 195 2.29 11.03 21.99
C GLN A 195 3.34 9.96 22.29
N LEU A 196 2.95 8.69 22.27
CA LEU A 196 3.87 7.60 22.51
C LEU A 196 4.97 7.52 21.45
N ILE A 197 4.61 7.65 20.17
CA ILE A 197 5.57 7.69 19.06
C ILE A 197 6.51 8.91 19.19
N LYS A 198 5.97 10.06 19.57
CA LYS A 198 6.72 11.32 19.74
C LYS A 198 7.74 11.23 20.87
N HIS A 199 7.36 10.64 22.01
CA HIS A 199 8.21 10.56 23.19
C HIS A 199 9.17 9.38 23.20
N GLU A 200 8.76 8.23 22.73
CA GLU A 200 9.54 6.99 22.81
C GLU A 200 10.10 6.52 21.45
N GLY A 201 9.60 7.11 20.37
CA GLY A 201 9.95 6.75 19.00
C GLY A 201 9.15 5.55 18.47
N LEU A 202 9.00 5.49 17.15
CA LEU A 202 8.23 4.45 16.45
C LEU A 202 8.67 3.03 16.80
N LYS A 203 9.98 2.79 16.93
CA LYS A 203 10.52 1.46 17.25
C LYS A 203 10.10 0.98 18.64
N ALA A 204 10.07 1.87 19.63
CA ALA A 204 9.62 1.53 20.98
C ALA A 204 8.12 1.25 21.01
N PHE A 205 7.33 2.03 20.27
CA PHE A 205 5.91 1.79 20.10
C PHE A 205 5.64 0.41 19.48
N LEU A 206 6.25 0.09 18.33
CA LEU A 206 6.09 -1.21 17.66
C LEU A 206 6.50 -2.41 18.54
N ASN A 207 7.47 -2.22 19.45
CA ASN A 207 7.85 -3.26 20.40
C ASN A 207 6.83 -3.48 21.53
N LYS A 208 5.99 -2.49 21.83
CA LYS A 208 4.90 -2.63 22.83
C LYS A 208 3.67 -3.37 22.30
N LEU A 209 3.54 -3.44 20.97
CA LEU A 209 2.44 -4.15 20.29
C LEU A 209 2.72 -5.65 20.11
N LYS A 210 3.94 -6.10 20.40
CA LYS A 210 4.36 -7.51 20.40
C LYS A 210 4.17 -8.15 21.75
#